data_0e770997a9f343d4996d6bdfba15a4aa
#
_entry.id   0e770997a9f343d4996d6bdfba15a4aa
#
_cell.length_a   1.000
_cell.length_b   1.000
_cell.length_c   1.000
_cell.angle_alpha   90.00
_cell.angle_beta   90.00
_cell.angle_gamma   90.00
#
_symmetry.space_group_name_H-M   'P 1'
#
loop_
_entity.id
_entity.type
_entity.pdbx_description
1 polymer ?
#
loop_
_entity_poly.entity_id
_entity_poly.type
_entity_poly.pdbx_seq_one_letter_code
_entity_poly.pdbx_strand_id
1 'polypeptide(L)'
;MTTAKESRIAPAEAPWPESIQARFQKLTPLRLFRVLARDERLFARFVDGGFLDRGHLSLRERELTILTVCARCRSEYEWGVHVHFFAKKAGFSEAEIASTLKPSASAAWSGRDALIVRLCDALQDRCEIAEDFWTELRASFAEMALLELLLLIGKYRQVCILTNALALLPEKDAPRFPLPA
;
A
#
# COMPACT_ATOMS: atom_id res chain seq x y z
N MET A 1 28.54 -6.13 -18.88
CA MET A 1 27.55 -7.09 -18.33
C MET A 1 26.82 -6.41 -17.20
N THR A 2 25.58 -5.99 -17.43
CA THR A 2 24.75 -5.38 -16.38
C THR A 2 24.31 -6.51 -15.47
N THR A 3 24.86 -6.58 -14.27
CA THR A 3 24.40 -7.53 -13.24
C THR A 3 22.92 -7.27 -13.01
N ALA A 4 22.09 -8.29 -13.21
CA ALA A 4 20.65 -8.20 -12.90
C ALA A 4 20.52 -7.69 -11.45
N LYS A 5 19.75 -6.60 -11.29
CA LYS A 5 19.55 -5.99 -9.98
C LYS A 5 18.73 -6.99 -9.14
N GLU A 6 19.33 -7.55 -8.10
CA GLU A 6 18.69 -8.49 -7.19
C GLU A 6 18.17 -7.80 -5.95
N SER A 7 17.16 -8.38 -5.30
CA SER A 7 16.70 -7.93 -3.98
C SER A 7 17.82 -8.12 -2.95
N ARG A 8 17.95 -7.20 -1.99
CA ARG A 8 18.99 -7.25 -0.94
C ARG A 8 18.91 -8.51 -0.07
N ILE A 9 17.71 -9.04 0.13
CA ILE A 9 17.47 -10.35 0.73
C ILE A 9 16.71 -11.18 -0.31
N ALA A 10 17.24 -12.33 -0.67
CA ALA A 10 16.61 -13.21 -1.64
C ALA A 10 15.25 -13.74 -1.12
N PRO A 11 14.19 -13.73 -1.94
CA PRO A 11 12.94 -14.42 -1.60
C PRO A 11 13.19 -15.91 -1.33
N ALA A 12 12.51 -16.46 -0.31
CA ALA A 12 12.55 -17.90 -0.07
C ALA A 12 11.88 -18.68 -1.21
N GLU A 13 12.40 -19.85 -1.52
CA GLU A 13 11.83 -20.79 -2.48
C GLU A 13 11.21 -21.99 -1.76
N ALA A 14 10.29 -22.66 -2.44
CA ALA A 14 9.74 -23.93 -1.96
C ALA A 14 10.86 -25.00 -1.86
N PRO A 15 10.72 -25.99 -0.98
CA PRO A 15 9.58 -26.23 -0.09
C PRO A 15 9.57 -25.29 1.12
N TRP A 16 8.38 -24.83 1.49
CA TRP A 16 8.17 -24.01 2.69
C TRP A 16 7.69 -24.85 3.88
N PRO A 17 7.93 -24.38 5.12
CA PRO A 17 7.30 -24.95 6.31
C PRO A 17 5.78 -25.02 6.17
N GLU A 18 5.14 -25.99 6.82
CA GLU A 18 3.69 -26.22 6.71
C GLU A 18 2.85 -24.99 7.05
N SER A 19 3.23 -24.24 8.08
CA SER A 19 2.57 -23.00 8.49
C SER A 19 2.58 -21.91 7.40
N ILE A 20 3.69 -21.79 6.67
CA ILE A 20 3.84 -20.85 5.55
C ILE A 20 3.09 -21.37 4.33
N GLN A 21 3.20 -22.65 4.03
CA GLN A 21 2.49 -23.26 2.91
C GLN A 21 0.98 -23.11 3.05
N ALA A 22 0.42 -23.31 4.24
CA ALA A 22 -0.99 -23.13 4.52
C ALA A 22 -1.47 -21.67 4.26
N ARG A 23 -0.62 -20.69 4.53
CA ARG A 23 -0.92 -19.27 4.23
C ARG A 23 -0.84 -18.98 2.73
N PHE A 24 0.12 -19.54 2.02
CA PHE A 24 0.24 -19.39 0.56
C PHE A 24 -0.86 -20.09 -0.26
N GLN A 25 -1.63 -20.99 0.35
CA GLN A 25 -2.87 -21.48 -0.27
C GLN A 25 -3.96 -20.38 -0.41
N LYS A 26 -3.89 -19.34 0.43
CA LYS A 26 -4.85 -18.22 0.47
C LYS A 26 -4.27 -16.90 -0.04
N LEU A 27 -2.96 -16.79 -0.12
CA LEU A 27 -2.23 -15.59 -0.49
C LEU A 27 -1.34 -15.87 -1.71
N THR A 28 -1.34 -14.98 -2.68
CA THR A 28 -0.36 -15.01 -3.77
C THR A 28 1.05 -14.87 -3.18
N PRO A 29 2.00 -15.77 -3.49
CA PRO A 29 3.36 -15.73 -2.93
C PRO A 29 4.22 -14.63 -3.58
N LEU A 30 3.83 -13.37 -3.35
CA LEU A 30 4.57 -12.19 -3.81
C LEU A 30 6.00 -12.18 -3.25
N ARG A 31 6.92 -11.50 -3.92
CA ARG A 31 8.32 -11.40 -3.47
C ARG A 31 8.46 -10.93 -2.04
N LEU A 32 7.69 -9.91 -1.62
CA LEU A 32 7.69 -9.45 -0.23
C LEU A 32 7.33 -10.58 0.74
N PHE A 33 6.27 -11.31 0.46
CA PHE A 33 5.84 -12.42 1.31
C PHE A 33 6.88 -13.55 1.36
N ARG A 34 7.50 -13.85 0.23
CA ARG A 34 8.57 -14.86 0.16
C ARG A 34 9.84 -14.43 0.88
N VAL A 35 10.18 -13.14 0.92
CA VAL A 35 11.28 -12.64 1.75
C VAL A 35 10.94 -12.79 3.23
N LEU A 36 9.74 -12.40 3.66
CA LEU A 36 9.29 -12.54 5.05
C LEU A 36 9.13 -14.00 5.48
N ALA A 37 8.76 -14.89 4.56
CA ALA A 37 8.63 -16.33 4.80
C ALA A 37 9.96 -17.05 5.16
N ARG A 38 11.09 -16.34 5.18
CA ARG A 38 12.35 -16.84 5.74
C ARG A 38 12.32 -16.97 7.27
N ASP A 39 11.35 -16.32 7.92
CA ASP A 39 11.07 -16.46 9.35
C ASP A 39 9.56 -16.55 9.55
N GLU A 40 9.09 -17.69 10.07
CA GLU A 40 7.66 -18.00 10.26
C GLU A 40 6.97 -16.97 11.16
N ARG A 41 7.64 -16.53 12.22
CA ARG A 41 7.10 -15.59 13.19
C ARG A 41 6.95 -14.20 12.57
N LEU A 42 7.95 -13.73 11.82
CA LEU A 42 7.89 -12.42 11.15
C LEU A 42 6.81 -12.41 10.07
N PHE A 43 6.73 -13.50 9.28
CA PHE A 43 5.71 -13.64 8.24
C PHE A 43 4.31 -13.65 8.84
N ALA A 44 4.08 -14.44 9.90
CA ALA A 44 2.79 -14.50 10.58
C ALA A 44 2.37 -13.13 11.11
N ARG A 45 3.24 -12.44 11.85
CA ARG A 45 2.96 -11.09 12.38
C ARG A 45 2.65 -10.06 11.29
N PHE A 46 3.34 -10.15 10.18
CA PHE A 46 3.11 -9.24 9.06
C PHE A 46 1.74 -9.47 8.41
N VAL A 47 1.41 -10.74 8.13
CA VAL A 47 0.15 -11.12 7.46
C VAL A 47 -1.04 -10.92 8.37
N ASP A 48 -0.94 -11.32 9.64
CA ASP A 48 -2.05 -11.23 10.60
C ASP A 48 -2.40 -9.76 10.96
N GLY A 49 -1.47 -8.83 10.77
CA GLY A 49 -1.71 -7.39 10.88
C GLY A 49 -2.10 -6.70 9.57
N GLY A 50 -2.60 -7.45 8.58
CA GLY A 50 -3.07 -6.89 7.31
C GLY A 50 -4.46 -6.25 7.43
N PHE A 51 -4.77 -5.30 6.54
CA PHE A 51 -6.05 -4.58 6.46
C PHE A 51 -6.72 -4.80 5.09
N LEU A 52 -6.62 -6.02 4.54
CA LEU A 52 -7.22 -6.34 3.23
C LEU A 52 -8.59 -7.04 3.34
N ASP A 53 -9.06 -7.28 4.55
CA ASP A 53 -10.39 -7.77 4.85
C ASP A 53 -11.45 -6.65 4.75
N ARG A 54 -12.71 -7.00 4.96
CA ARG A 54 -13.81 -6.04 4.96
C ARG A 54 -13.87 -5.33 6.31
N GLY A 55 -13.61 -4.04 6.31
CA GLY A 55 -13.67 -3.15 7.47
C GLY A 55 -14.72 -2.04 7.32
N HIS A 56 -14.39 -0.87 7.86
CA HIS A 56 -15.24 0.33 7.83
C HIS A 56 -15.04 1.19 6.58
N LEU A 57 -14.00 0.91 5.79
CA LEU A 57 -13.70 1.59 4.54
C LEU A 57 -14.29 0.82 3.36
N SER A 58 -14.79 1.54 2.37
CA SER A 58 -15.07 0.95 1.07
C SER A 58 -13.77 0.47 0.40
N LEU A 59 -13.89 -0.46 -0.55
CA LEU A 59 -12.72 -0.91 -1.32
C LEU A 59 -11.99 0.26 -1.99
N ARG A 60 -12.74 1.25 -2.51
CA ARG A 60 -12.17 2.44 -3.14
C ARG A 60 -11.38 3.29 -2.15
N GLU A 61 -11.93 3.58 -0.99
CA GLU A 61 -11.26 4.38 0.04
C GLU A 61 -9.99 3.70 0.55
N ARG A 62 -10.05 2.38 0.77
CA ARG A 62 -8.90 1.57 1.15
C ARG A 62 -7.79 1.64 0.09
N GLU A 63 -8.12 1.35 -1.15
CA GLU A 63 -7.12 1.31 -2.22
C GLU A 63 -6.58 2.72 -2.56
N LEU A 64 -7.40 3.78 -2.49
CA LEU A 64 -6.93 5.16 -2.63
C LEU A 64 -5.91 5.51 -1.57
N THR A 65 -6.18 5.14 -0.31
CA THR A 65 -5.24 5.33 0.80
C THR A 65 -3.92 4.61 0.52
N ILE A 66 -3.97 3.34 0.14
CA ILE A 66 -2.80 2.51 -0.12
C ILE A 66 -1.97 3.07 -1.27
N LEU A 67 -2.59 3.34 -2.41
CA LEU A 67 -1.91 3.88 -3.59
C LEU A 67 -1.26 5.23 -3.30
N THR A 68 -1.95 6.09 -2.54
CA THR A 68 -1.40 7.40 -2.17
C THR A 68 -0.18 7.25 -1.25
N VAL A 69 -0.25 6.44 -0.20
CA VAL A 69 0.89 6.18 0.70
C VAL A 69 2.06 5.60 -0.07
N CYS A 70 1.82 4.61 -0.94
CA CYS A 70 2.87 3.99 -1.75
C CYS A 70 3.54 5.01 -2.68
N ALA A 71 2.77 5.89 -3.31
CA ALA A 71 3.28 6.96 -4.17
C ALA A 71 4.15 7.95 -3.37
N ARG A 72 3.71 8.39 -2.19
CA ARG A 72 4.47 9.31 -1.32
C ARG A 72 5.76 8.69 -0.79
N CYS A 73 5.73 7.41 -0.46
CA CYS A 73 6.89 6.65 -0.07
C CYS A 73 7.77 6.21 -1.25
N ARG A 74 7.40 6.53 -2.50
CA ARG A 74 8.08 6.07 -3.72
C ARG A 74 8.25 4.54 -3.77
N SER A 75 7.28 3.80 -3.26
CA SER A 75 7.26 2.34 -3.32
C SER A 75 6.57 1.88 -4.61
N GLU A 76 7.33 1.86 -5.71
CA GLU A 76 6.83 1.40 -7.00
C GLU A 76 6.36 -0.06 -6.94
N TYR A 77 7.07 -0.90 -6.17
CA TYR A 77 6.70 -2.29 -5.98
C TYR A 77 5.27 -2.43 -5.45
N GLU A 78 4.98 -1.83 -4.30
CA GLU A 78 3.70 -2.01 -3.63
C GLU A 78 2.56 -1.29 -4.36
N TRP A 79 2.84 -0.09 -4.89
CA TRP A 79 1.89 0.62 -5.74
C TRP A 79 1.48 -0.23 -6.94
N GLY A 80 2.44 -0.82 -7.64
CA GLY A 80 2.19 -1.68 -8.80
C GLY A 80 1.39 -2.93 -8.45
N VAL A 81 1.66 -3.58 -7.31
CA VAL A 81 0.91 -4.72 -6.80
C VAL A 81 -0.56 -4.33 -6.59
N HIS A 82 -0.83 -3.21 -5.90
CA HIS A 82 -2.20 -2.77 -5.62
C HIS A 82 -2.93 -2.31 -6.88
N VAL A 83 -2.27 -1.63 -7.81
CA VAL A 83 -2.87 -1.31 -9.11
C VAL A 83 -3.26 -2.58 -9.84
N HIS A 84 -2.38 -3.57 -9.91
CA HIS A 84 -2.64 -4.84 -10.62
C HIS A 84 -3.83 -5.61 -10.06
N PHE A 85 -3.90 -5.79 -8.73
CA PHE A 85 -4.90 -6.66 -8.11
C PHE A 85 -6.24 -5.97 -7.82
N PHE A 86 -6.22 -4.66 -7.56
CA PHE A 86 -7.36 -4.00 -6.92
C PHE A 86 -7.89 -2.77 -7.66
N ALA A 87 -7.11 -2.03 -8.44
CA ALA A 87 -7.54 -0.76 -9.01
C ALA A 87 -8.84 -0.87 -9.84
N LYS A 88 -8.92 -1.86 -10.71
CA LYS A 88 -10.14 -2.12 -11.50
C LYS A 88 -11.34 -2.47 -10.62
N LYS A 89 -11.14 -3.29 -9.59
CA LYS A 89 -12.20 -3.71 -8.65
C LYS A 89 -12.68 -2.55 -7.79
N ALA A 90 -11.78 -1.62 -7.46
CA ALA A 90 -12.07 -0.39 -6.73
C ALA A 90 -12.71 0.71 -7.60
N GLY A 91 -12.84 0.47 -8.91
CA GLY A 91 -13.48 1.39 -9.85
C GLY A 91 -12.61 2.59 -10.26
N PHE A 92 -11.27 2.48 -10.17
CA PHE A 92 -10.39 3.53 -10.62
C PHE A 92 -10.24 3.54 -12.14
N SER A 93 -10.32 4.74 -12.74
CA SER A 93 -9.88 5.01 -14.09
C SER A 93 -8.35 5.14 -14.16
N GLU A 94 -7.79 5.01 -15.36
CA GLU A 94 -6.34 5.22 -15.57
C GLU A 94 -5.88 6.62 -15.17
N ALA A 95 -6.71 7.65 -15.41
CA ALA A 95 -6.44 9.02 -15.00
C ALA A 95 -6.38 9.18 -13.48
N GLU A 96 -7.27 8.51 -12.74
CA GLU A 96 -7.25 8.51 -11.27
C GLU A 96 -6.03 7.75 -10.73
N ILE A 97 -5.68 6.60 -11.31
CA ILE A 97 -4.47 5.87 -10.96
C ILE A 97 -3.22 6.75 -11.14
N ALA A 98 -3.09 7.43 -12.29
CA ALA A 98 -2.00 8.36 -12.53
C ALA A 98 -2.02 9.56 -11.55
N SER A 99 -3.20 9.99 -11.10
CA SER A 99 -3.35 11.09 -10.15
C SER A 99 -2.91 10.75 -8.73
N THR A 100 -2.86 9.46 -8.35
CA THR A 100 -2.29 9.06 -7.06
C THR A 100 -0.81 9.43 -6.93
N LEU A 101 -0.10 9.55 -8.04
CA LEU A 101 1.32 9.92 -8.09
C LEU A 101 1.55 11.44 -7.96
N LYS A 102 0.48 12.25 -7.98
CA LYS A 102 0.55 13.70 -7.90
C LYS A 102 0.27 14.19 -6.47
N PRO A 103 0.75 15.40 -6.09
CA PRO A 103 0.39 16.01 -4.81
C PRO A 103 -1.13 16.20 -4.64
N SER A 104 -1.61 16.26 -3.41
CA SER A 104 -3.04 16.46 -3.08
C SER A 104 -3.64 17.74 -3.64
N ALA A 105 -2.82 18.74 -3.89
CA ALA A 105 -3.23 20.01 -4.53
C ALA A 105 -3.70 19.84 -5.99
N SER A 106 -3.52 18.64 -6.60
CA SER A 106 -4.07 18.40 -7.93
C SER A 106 -5.60 18.29 -7.85
N ALA A 107 -6.32 18.98 -8.72
CA ALA A 107 -7.79 19.02 -8.79
C ALA A 107 -8.46 17.68 -9.21
N ALA A 108 -7.73 16.58 -9.10
CA ALA A 108 -8.20 15.26 -9.53
C ALA A 108 -9.19 14.60 -8.56
N TRP A 109 -9.21 15.05 -7.29
CA TRP A 109 -9.99 14.43 -6.23
C TRP A 109 -11.03 15.39 -5.64
N SER A 110 -12.20 14.88 -5.28
CA SER A 110 -13.29 15.63 -4.65
C SER A 110 -13.88 14.88 -3.48
N GLY A 111 -14.63 15.55 -2.61
CA GLY A 111 -15.31 14.96 -1.49
C GLY A 111 -14.38 14.14 -0.59
N ARG A 112 -14.81 12.95 -0.21
CA ARG A 112 -14.06 12.04 0.70
C ARG A 112 -12.71 11.60 0.12
N ASP A 113 -12.61 11.41 -1.19
CA ASP A 113 -11.35 11.02 -1.84
C ASP A 113 -10.28 12.12 -1.65
N ALA A 114 -10.66 13.39 -1.79
CA ALA A 114 -9.74 14.51 -1.55
C ALA A 114 -9.27 14.57 -0.09
N LEU A 115 -10.16 14.28 0.86
CA LEU A 115 -9.80 14.23 2.29
C LEU A 115 -8.82 13.09 2.59
N ILE A 116 -9.01 11.92 1.98
CA ILE A 116 -8.09 10.79 2.13
C ILE A 116 -6.70 11.15 1.61
N VAL A 117 -6.60 11.74 0.42
CA VAL A 117 -5.31 12.12 -0.17
C VAL A 117 -4.60 13.17 0.68
N ARG A 118 -5.34 14.20 1.16
CA ARG A 118 -4.80 15.22 2.08
C ARG A 118 -4.33 14.60 3.40
N LEU A 119 -5.07 13.64 3.94
CA LEU A 119 -4.70 12.93 5.17
C LEU A 119 -3.39 12.15 4.99
N CYS A 120 -3.26 11.43 3.88
CA CYS A 120 -2.01 10.73 3.56
C CYS A 120 -0.82 11.70 3.46
N ASP A 121 -1.01 12.87 2.81
CA ASP A 121 0.05 13.88 2.69
C ASP A 121 0.44 14.45 4.06
N ALA A 122 -0.53 14.85 4.90
CA ALA A 122 -0.28 15.39 6.22
C ALA A 122 0.51 14.42 7.11
N LEU A 123 0.10 13.14 7.13
CA LEU A 123 0.75 12.12 7.95
C LEU A 123 2.09 11.65 7.38
N GLN A 124 2.34 11.83 6.08
CA GLN A 124 3.63 11.53 5.49
C GLN A 124 4.71 12.46 6.03
N ASP A 125 4.40 13.74 6.20
CA ASP A 125 5.37 14.77 6.55
C ASP A 125 5.64 14.83 8.06
N ARG A 126 4.59 14.81 8.90
CA ARG A 126 4.70 15.15 10.33
C ARG A 126 4.15 14.13 11.29
N CYS A 127 3.39 13.11 10.85
CA CYS A 127 2.61 12.22 11.72
C CYS A 127 1.59 12.96 12.60
N GLU A 128 1.18 14.15 12.20
CA GLU A 128 0.26 15.03 12.92
C GLU A 128 -0.85 15.53 11.99
N ILE A 129 -2.00 15.86 12.56
CA ILE A 129 -3.15 16.41 11.88
C ILE A 129 -3.52 17.73 12.55
N ALA A 130 -3.65 18.82 11.78
CA ALA A 130 -4.11 20.10 12.30
C ALA A 130 -5.58 20.01 12.76
N GLU A 131 -5.95 20.74 13.79
CA GLU A 131 -7.26 20.62 14.46
C GLU A 131 -8.44 20.98 13.53
N ASP A 132 -8.26 21.99 12.66
CA ASP A 132 -9.23 22.36 11.65
C ASP A 132 -9.45 21.21 10.63
N PHE A 133 -8.39 20.58 10.18
CA PHE A 133 -8.47 19.44 9.28
C PHE A 133 -9.05 18.19 9.97
N TRP A 134 -8.73 17.98 11.25
CA TRP A 134 -9.36 16.91 12.03
C TRP A 134 -10.88 17.09 12.14
N THR A 135 -11.33 18.31 12.34
CA THR A 135 -12.76 18.65 12.37
C THR A 135 -13.45 18.37 11.03
N GLU A 136 -12.79 18.72 9.90
CA GLU A 136 -13.29 18.41 8.55
C GLU A 136 -13.39 16.90 8.31
N LEU A 137 -12.40 16.12 8.73
CA LEU A 137 -12.40 14.66 8.64
C LEU A 137 -13.55 14.05 9.46
N ARG A 138 -13.76 14.50 10.69
CA ARG A 138 -14.86 14.03 11.55
C ARG A 138 -16.25 14.36 11.01
N ALA A 139 -16.38 15.43 10.26
CA ALA A 139 -17.65 15.75 9.58
C ALA A 139 -17.95 14.79 8.42
N SER A 140 -16.94 14.14 7.86
CA SER A 140 -17.06 13.32 6.65
C SER A 140 -16.97 11.82 6.90
N PHE A 141 -16.31 11.39 7.97
CA PHE A 141 -16.06 9.98 8.29
C PHE A 141 -16.56 9.62 9.68
N ALA A 142 -17.10 8.41 9.82
CA ALA A 142 -17.36 7.82 11.12
C ALA A 142 -16.04 7.57 11.88
N GLU A 143 -16.07 7.60 13.19
CA GLU A 143 -14.89 7.45 14.05
C GLU A 143 -14.10 6.16 13.76
N MET A 144 -14.79 5.04 13.58
CA MET A 144 -14.13 3.77 13.27
C MET A 144 -13.46 3.77 11.90
N ALA A 145 -14.02 4.46 10.92
CA ALA A 145 -13.39 4.61 9.61
C ALA A 145 -12.12 5.49 9.70
N LEU A 146 -12.12 6.53 10.55
CA LEU A 146 -10.93 7.34 10.81
C LEU A 146 -9.82 6.51 11.48
N LEU A 147 -10.16 5.71 12.49
CA LEU A 147 -9.20 4.81 13.13
C LEU A 147 -8.60 3.82 12.12
N GLU A 148 -9.44 3.25 11.27
CA GLU A 148 -8.99 2.32 10.22
C GLU A 148 -8.08 3.02 9.19
N LEU A 149 -8.39 4.26 8.77
CA LEU A 149 -7.53 5.05 7.88
C LEU A 149 -6.15 5.29 8.51
N LEU A 150 -6.09 5.69 9.77
CA LEU A 150 -4.82 5.94 10.47
C LEU A 150 -3.96 4.67 10.56
N LEU A 151 -4.58 3.55 10.93
CA LEU A 151 -3.90 2.26 11.01
C LEU A 151 -3.43 1.79 9.63
N LEU A 152 -4.26 1.96 8.61
CA LEU A 152 -3.95 1.58 7.23
C LEU A 152 -2.76 2.39 6.68
N ILE A 153 -2.75 3.70 6.89
CA ILE A 153 -1.63 4.58 6.49
C ILE A 153 -0.33 4.12 7.16
N GLY A 154 -0.37 3.88 8.48
CA GLY A 154 0.80 3.38 9.22
C GLY A 154 1.28 2.02 8.72
N LYS A 155 0.36 1.09 8.47
CA LYS A 155 0.67 -0.25 7.93
C LYS A 155 1.35 -0.17 6.56
N TYR A 156 0.79 0.59 5.62
CA TYR A 156 1.37 0.67 4.28
C TYR A 156 2.66 1.48 4.24
N ARG A 157 2.85 2.41 5.15
CA ARG A 157 4.16 3.02 5.36
C ARG A 157 5.22 2.00 5.81
N GLN A 158 4.86 1.07 6.72
CA GLN A 158 5.71 -0.06 7.10
C GLN A 158 6.03 -0.96 5.89
N VAL A 159 5.02 -1.28 5.07
CA VAL A 159 5.21 -2.08 3.84
C VAL A 159 6.20 -1.39 2.89
N CYS A 160 6.03 -0.08 2.66
CA CYS A 160 6.91 0.70 1.81
C CYS A 160 8.37 0.73 2.33
N ILE A 161 8.57 0.80 3.64
CA ILE A 161 9.90 0.69 4.23
C ILE A 161 10.55 -0.64 3.87
N LEU A 162 9.82 -1.75 4.00
CA LEU A 162 10.33 -3.08 3.67
C LEU A 162 10.65 -3.20 2.18
N THR A 163 9.72 -2.84 1.30
CA THR A 163 9.89 -3.00 -0.15
C THR A 163 11.05 -2.16 -0.69
N ASN A 164 11.17 -0.91 -0.22
CA ASN A 164 12.22 0.01 -0.65
C ASN A 164 13.58 -0.37 -0.03
N ALA A 165 13.63 -0.63 1.29
CA ALA A 165 14.87 -1.00 1.96
C ALA A 165 15.44 -2.34 1.46
N LEU A 166 14.59 -3.27 1.07
CA LEU A 166 14.99 -4.55 0.48
C LEU A 166 15.29 -4.45 -1.02
N ALA A 167 15.03 -3.30 -1.64
CA ALA A 167 15.16 -3.09 -3.08
C ALA A 167 14.41 -4.18 -3.89
N LEU A 168 13.17 -4.48 -3.49
CA LEU A 168 12.41 -5.54 -4.14
C LEU A 168 12.15 -5.21 -5.60
N LEU A 169 12.41 -6.18 -6.46
CA LEU A 169 12.07 -6.06 -7.87
C LEU A 169 10.54 -6.16 -8.03
N PRO A 170 9.93 -5.36 -8.90
CA PRO A 170 8.49 -5.45 -9.16
C PRO A 170 8.06 -6.85 -9.57
N GLU A 171 6.81 -7.20 -9.29
CA GLU A 171 6.21 -8.43 -9.78
C GLU A 171 6.04 -8.35 -11.31
N LYS A 172 6.03 -9.53 -11.97
CA LYS A 172 6.14 -9.64 -13.42
C LYS A 172 5.12 -8.79 -14.19
N ASP A 173 3.86 -8.78 -13.72
CA ASP A 173 2.76 -8.11 -14.42
C ASP A 173 2.27 -6.84 -13.71
N ALA A 174 2.99 -6.39 -12.67
CA ALA A 174 2.64 -5.19 -11.92
C ALA A 174 3.02 -3.93 -12.72
N PRO A 175 2.12 -2.95 -12.84
CA PRO A 175 2.43 -1.66 -13.45
C PRO A 175 3.59 -0.96 -12.74
N ARG A 176 4.32 -0.16 -13.52
CA ARG A 176 5.45 0.65 -13.04
C ARG A 176 5.04 2.11 -12.95
N PHE A 177 5.78 2.86 -12.16
CA PHE A 177 5.65 4.32 -12.24
C PHE A 177 5.97 4.77 -13.66
N PRO A 178 5.20 5.72 -14.25
CA PRO A 178 5.55 6.30 -15.53
C PRO A 178 6.94 6.92 -15.43
N LEU A 179 7.74 6.72 -16.49
CA LEU A 179 9.04 7.39 -16.57
C LEU A 179 8.82 8.91 -16.53
N PRO A 180 9.69 9.66 -15.84
CA PRO A 180 9.66 11.11 -15.94
C PRO A 180 9.83 11.53 -17.41
N ALA A 181 8.94 12.42 -17.84
CA ALA A 181 9.00 13.00 -19.18
C ALA A 181 10.26 13.85 -19.36
#